data_447e8feaeda80ce167fe69100b138a78
#
_entry.id   447e8feaeda80ce167fe69100b138a78
#
_cell.length_a   1.000
_cell.length_b   1.000
_cell.length_c   1.000
_cell.angle_alpha   90.00
_cell.angle_beta   90.00
_cell.angle_gamma   90.00
#
_symmetry.space_group_name_H-M   'P 1'
#
loop_
_entity.id
_entity.type
_entity.pdbx_description
1 polymer ?
#
loop_
_entity_poly.entity_id
_entity_poly.type
_entity_poly.pdbx_seq_one_letter_code
_entity_poly.pdbx_strand_id
1 'polypeptide(L)'
;MDIFFKDNLNSSDQLYIEQLLCASMAASTDNTGSWGITPALTDILDADGWWFAASDPDLISKSCPVSKTYLSGCMAVYQTGDDSFECVPFVHPDLRKKGIFSSILAAACEEDQIPGEGSVYFSCGTENKLWKNVLEHIGAEHAWDEYMMERELKQAFTASGYED
;
A
#
# COMPACT_ATOMS: atom_id res chain seq x y z
N MET A 1 10.53 -13.96 11.47
CA MET A 1 10.07 -12.73 10.79
C MET A 1 9.98 -11.64 11.83
N ASP A 2 10.71 -10.56 11.62
CA ASP A 2 10.73 -9.41 12.53
C ASP A 2 9.89 -8.31 11.92
N ILE A 3 9.09 -7.61 12.75
CA ILE A 3 8.28 -6.47 12.32
C ILE A 3 8.81 -5.23 13.02
N PHE A 4 9.00 -4.16 12.25
CA PHE A 4 9.55 -2.89 12.72
C PHE A 4 8.50 -1.81 12.52
N PHE A 5 8.28 -1.04 13.58
CA PHE A 5 7.49 0.18 13.54
C PHE A 5 8.39 1.40 13.32
N LYS A 6 7.96 2.34 12.50
CA LYS A 6 8.64 3.61 12.22
C LYS A 6 7.62 4.73 12.07
N ASP A 7 7.82 5.79 12.84
CA ASP A 7 7.11 7.07 12.69
C ASP A 7 7.83 8.03 11.73
N ASN A 8 9.12 7.78 11.47
CA ASN A 8 9.93 8.53 10.51
C ASN A 8 10.86 7.58 9.75
N LEU A 9 10.92 7.75 8.43
CA LEU A 9 11.80 6.98 7.56
C LEU A 9 13.14 7.69 7.37
N ASN A 10 14.22 6.99 7.65
CA ASN A 10 15.54 7.43 7.23
C ASN A 10 15.82 7.05 5.77
N SER A 11 16.90 7.57 5.18
CA SER A 11 17.24 7.33 3.77
C SER A 11 17.43 5.84 3.43
N SER A 12 17.87 5.01 4.39
CA SER A 12 17.99 3.56 4.17
C SER A 12 16.64 2.89 4.16
N ASP A 13 15.73 3.29 5.06
CA ASP A 13 14.35 2.79 5.09
C ASP A 13 13.64 3.11 3.78
N GLN A 14 13.74 4.36 3.30
CA GLN A 14 13.18 4.78 2.02
C GLN A 14 13.69 3.93 0.86
N LEU A 15 15.01 3.71 0.79
CA LEU A 15 15.61 2.88 -0.26
C LEU A 15 15.07 1.44 -0.24
N TYR A 16 14.91 0.83 0.92
CA TYR A 16 14.38 -0.54 1.03
C TYR A 16 12.91 -0.63 0.65
N ILE A 17 12.12 0.36 1.01
CA ILE A 17 10.72 0.48 0.62
C ILE A 17 10.62 0.66 -0.90
N GLU A 18 11.41 1.56 -1.49
CA GLU A 18 11.46 1.75 -2.95
C GLU A 18 11.79 0.46 -3.70
N GLN A 19 12.78 -0.30 -3.23
CA GLN A 19 13.14 -1.59 -3.83
C GLN A 19 11.98 -2.58 -3.78
N LEU A 20 11.27 -2.66 -2.66
CA LEU A 20 10.10 -3.52 -2.50
C LEU A 20 8.96 -3.10 -3.43
N LEU A 21 8.69 -1.80 -3.54
CA LEU A 21 7.68 -1.25 -4.42
C LEU A 21 7.99 -1.53 -5.89
N CYS A 22 9.23 -1.29 -6.32
CA CYS A 22 9.68 -1.61 -7.68
C CYS A 22 9.50 -3.10 -7.99
N ALA A 23 9.84 -4.00 -7.07
CA ALA A 23 9.63 -5.44 -7.25
C ALA A 23 8.14 -5.78 -7.35
N SER A 24 7.29 -5.15 -6.54
CA SER A 24 5.84 -5.36 -6.55
C SER A 24 5.19 -4.87 -7.84
N MET A 25 5.63 -3.74 -8.36
CA MET A 25 5.15 -3.16 -9.62
C MET A 25 5.60 -3.97 -10.84
N ALA A 26 6.86 -4.41 -10.88
CA ALA A 26 7.41 -5.20 -11.97
C ALA A 26 6.73 -6.58 -12.13
N ALA A 27 6.21 -7.14 -11.05
CA ALA A 27 5.49 -8.41 -11.06
C ALA A 27 4.01 -8.28 -11.45
N SER A 28 3.48 -7.07 -11.55
CA SER A 28 2.14 -6.80 -12.05
C SER A 28 2.18 -6.82 -13.58
N THR A 29 2.00 -7.99 -14.18
CA THR A 29 1.94 -8.17 -15.65
C THR A 29 0.68 -7.61 -16.27
N ASP A 30 -0.33 -7.33 -15.47
CA ASP A 30 -1.54 -6.65 -15.89
C ASP A 30 -1.34 -5.15 -15.62
N ASN A 31 -1.61 -4.32 -16.62
CA ASN A 31 -1.60 -2.85 -16.56
C ASN A 31 -2.52 -2.25 -15.47
N THR A 32 -3.18 -3.07 -14.71
CA THR A 32 -3.85 -2.75 -13.47
C THR A 32 -2.78 -2.75 -12.38
N GLY A 33 -2.08 -1.63 -12.27
CA GLY A 33 -1.16 -1.40 -11.16
C GLY A 33 -1.80 -1.93 -9.88
N SER A 34 -1.05 -2.64 -9.09
CA SER A 34 -1.52 -3.50 -8.00
C SER A 34 -2.53 -2.86 -7.02
N TRP A 35 -2.82 -1.59 -7.13
CA TRP A 35 -3.56 -0.83 -6.13
C TRP A 35 -4.62 0.14 -6.71
N GLY A 36 -4.99 0.06 -7.99
CA GLY A 36 -6.02 0.91 -8.60
C GLY A 36 -5.71 2.40 -8.67
N ILE A 37 -5.30 2.99 -7.57
CA ILE A 37 -4.68 4.30 -7.45
C ILE A 37 -3.33 4.03 -6.79
N THR A 38 -2.25 4.04 -7.56
CA THR A 38 -0.92 4.07 -6.96
C THR A 38 -0.65 5.54 -6.68
N PRO A 39 -0.73 6.02 -5.42
CA PRO A 39 -0.16 7.31 -5.10
C PRO A 39 1.25 7.31 -5.65
N ALA A 40 1.74 8.42 -6.18
CA ALA A 40 3.13 8.48 -6.59
C ALA A 40 3.98 8.01 -5.40
N LEU A 41 5.04 7.25 -5.66
CA LEU A 41 5.92 6.75 -4.59
C LEU A 41 6.33 7.88 -3.64
N THR A 42 6.57 9.08 -4.18
CA THR A 42 6.83 10.30 -3.44
C THR A 42 5.70 10.64 -2.48
N ASP A 43 4.45 10.54 -2.91
CA ASP A 43 3.29 10.90 -2.07
C ASP A 43 3.14 9.95 -0.89
N ILE A 44 3.47 8.65 -1.08
CA ILE A 44 3.45 7.66 0.01
C ILE A 44 4.61 7.90 0.98
N LEU A 45 5.82 8.21 0.48
CA LEU A 45 7.01 8.42 1.32
C LEU A 45 7.00 9.76 2.05
N ASP A 46 6.34 10.76 1.49
CA ASP A 46 6.23 12.11 2.05
C ASP A 46 4.99 12.29 2.94
N ALA A 47 4.09 11.31 2.98
CA ALA A 47 2.90 11.38 3.83
C ALA A 47 3.27 11.30 5.31
N ASP A 48 2.70 12.18 6.12
CA ASP A 48 2.74 12.07 7.57
C ASP A 48 1.98 10.81 8.00
N GLY A 49 2.68 9.80 8.43
CA GLY A 49 2.08 8.52 8.79
C GLY A 49 3.06 7.58 9.45
N TRP A 50 2.57 6.40 9.74
CA TRP A 50 3.35 5.34 10.38
C TRP A 50 3.68 4.24 9.37
N TRP A 51 4.81 3.60 9.59
CA TRP A 51 5.29 2.52 8.74
C TRP A 51 5.51 1.26 9.54
N PHE A 52 4.99 0.16 9.02
CA PHE A 52 5.26 -1.18 9.52
C PHE A 52 6.01 -1.95 8.44
N ALA A 53 7.21 -2.41 8.76
CA ALA A 53 8.03 -3.16 7.82
C ALA A 53 8.33 -4.54 8.39
N ALA A 54 8.22 -5.56 7.55
CA ALA A 54 8.54 -6.94 7.89
C ALA A 54 9.81 -7.39 7.20
N SER A 55 10.70 -8.04 7.94
CA SER A 55 11.91 -8.69 7.41
C SER A 55 11.97 -10.14 7.87
N ASP A 56 12.25 -11.03 6.94
CA ASP A 56 12.55 -12.43 7.22
C ASP A 56 13.73 -12.85 6.34
N PRO A 57 14.97 -12.70 6.85
CA PRO A 57 16.17 -12.99 6.07
C PRO A 57 16.25 -14.42 5.55
N ASP A 58 15.77 -15.40 6.32
CA ASP A 58 15.74 -16.80 5.91
C ASP A 58 14.77 -17.04 4.77
N LEU A 59 13.59 -16.44 4.84
CA LEU A 59 12.56 -16.52 3.82
C LEU A 59 12.99 -15.81 2.54
N ILE A 60 13.57 -14.62 2.67
CA ILE A 60 14.11 -13.83 1.54
C ILE A 60 15.21 -14.62 0.84
N SER A 61 16.19 -15.13 1.59
CA SER A 61 17.31 -15.92 1.04
C SER A 61 16.85 -17.16 0.26
N LYS A 62 15.82 -17.84 0.76
CA LYS A 62 15.27 -19.05 0.12
C LYS A 62 14.40 -18.77 -1.09
N SER A 63 13.63 -17.69 -1.07
CA SER A 63 12.61 -17.39 -2.08
C SER A 63 13.05 -16.37 -3.12
N CYS A 64 13.98 -15.48 -2.77
CA CYS A 64 14.44 -14.38 -3.61
C CYS A 64 15.98 -14.31 -3.67
N PRO A 65 16.69 -15.39 -4.08
CA PRO A 65 18.15 -15.46 -3.98
C PRO A 65 18.89 -14.41 -4.81
N VAL A 66 18.23 -13.80 -5.79
CA VAL A 66 18.79 -12.76 -6.67
C VAL A 66 18.33 -11.35 -6.25
N SER A 67 17.33 -11.26 -5.40
CA SER A 67 16.81 -9.96 -4.93
C SER A 67 17.73 -9.36 -3.88
N LYS A 68 18.00 -8.06 -4.02
CA LYS A 68 18.69 -7.28 -3.00
C LYS A 68 17.73 -6.68 -1.97
N THR A 69 16.47 -7.13 -1.94
CA THR A 69 15.51 -6.62 -0.98
C THR A 69 15.85 -7.10 0.44
N TYR A 70 15.70 -6.22 1.40
CA TYR A 70 15.82 -6.53 2.84
C TYR A 70 14.45 -6.66 3.49
N LEU A 71 13.39 -6.21 2.81
CA LEU A 71 12.02 -6.26 3.33
C LEU A 71 11.22 -7.36 2.63
N SER A 72 10.51 -8.14 3.43
CA SER A 72 9.51 -9.11 2.96
C SER A 72 8.20 -8.43 2.59
N GLY A 73 7.87 -7.35 3.29
CA GLY A 73 6.70 -6.52 3.09
C GLY A 73 6.77 -5.24 3.91
N CYS A 74 5.92 -4.30 3.59
CA CYS A 74 5.68 -3.10 4.40
C CYS A 74 4.24 -2.64 4.27
N MET A 75 3.80 -1.77 5.17
CA MET A 75 2.51 -1.12 5.15
C MET A 75 2.68 0.32 5.64
N ALA A 76 2.23 1.28 4.85
CA ALA A 76 2.03 2.65 5.31
C ALA A 76 0.64 2.76 5.93
N VAL A 77 0.54 3.52 7.01
CA VAL A 77 -0.73 3.84 7.68
C VAL A 77 -0.78 5.34 7.88
N TYR A 78 -1.78 6.00 7.34
CA TYR A 78 -1.97 7.43 7.52
C TYR A 78 -3.41 7.76 7.93
N GLN A 79 -3.52 8.76 8.78
CA GLN A 79 -4.79 9.23 9.26
C GLN A 79 -5.45 10.08 8.17
N THR A 80 -6.68 9.75 7.79
CA THR A 80 -7.47 10.46 6.79
C THR A 80 -8.62 11.26 7.40
N GLY A 81 -8.92 11.04 8.67
CA GLY A 81 -9.94 11.71 9.46
C GLY A 81 -9.73 11.43 10.94
N ASP A 82 -10.63 11.91 11.81
CA ASP A 82 -10.46 11.80 13.26
C ASP A 82 -10.30 10.34 13.72
N ASP A 83 -11.12 9.43 13.18
CA ASP A 83 -11.10 7.99 13.47
C ASP A 83 -10.96 7.14 12.20
N SER A 84 -10.31 7.67 11.17
CA SER A 84 -10.20 7.03 9.86
C SER A 84 -8.75 6.91 9.43
N PHE A 85 -8.35 5.71 9.01
CA PHE A 85 -6.99 5.38 8.63
C PHE A 85 -6.96 4.69 7.27
N GLU A 86 -6.11 5.13 6.38
CA GLU A 86 -5.82 4.42 5.14
C GLU A 86 -4.55 3.58 5.30
N CYS A 87 -4.62 2.33 4.89
CA CYS A 87 -3.52 1.39 4.93
C CYS A 87 -3.12 1.00 3.51
N VAL A 88 -1.83 1.17 3.19
CA VAL A 88 -1.25 0.82 1.89
C VAL A 88 -0.16 -0.24 2.07
N PRO A 89 -0.53 -1.53 2.00
CA PRO A 89 0.41 -2.62 2.21
C PRO A 89 1.08 -3.05 0.90
N PHE A 90 2.34 -3.45 1.01
CA PHE A 90 3.13 -4.04 -0.07
C PHE A 90 3.79 -5.32 0.43
N VAL A 91 3.74 -6.38 -0.36
CA VAL A 91 4.42 -7.64 -0.08
C VAL A 91 5.21 -8.06 -1.32
N HIS A 92 6.47 -8.44 -1.11
CA HIS A 92 7.31 -8.91 -2.20
C HIS A 92 6.62 -10.04 -2.97
N PRO A 93 6.57 -10.00 -4.31
CA PRO A 93 5.78 -10.94 -5.12
C PRO A 93 6.05 -12.41 -4.79
N ASP A 94 7.33 -12.80 -4.66
CA ASP A 94 7.75 -14.18 -4.40
C ASP A 94 7.46 -14.63 -2.95
N LEU A 95 7.08 -13.68 -2.08
CA LEU A 95 6.79 -13.93 -0.68
C LEU A 95 5.29 -13.81 -0.35
N ARG A 96 4.46 -13.60 -1.35
CA ARG A 96 2.99 -13.57 -1.17
C ARG A 96 2.46 -14.92 -0.67
N LYS A 97 1.30 -14.90 -0.03
CA LYS A 97 0.63 -16.07 0.56
C LYS A 97 1.41 -16.76 1.69
N LYS A 98 2.33 -16.05 2.33
CA LYS A 98 3.11 -16.55 3.48
C LYS A 98 2.76 -15.84 4.79
N GLY A 99 1.60 -15.19 4.86
CA GLY A 99 1.10 -14.53 6.07
C GLY A 99 1.73 -13.19 6.41
N ILE A 100 2.64 -12.67 5.55
CA ILE A 100 3.38 -11.41 5.82
C ILE A 100 2.43 -10.25 6.05
N PHE A 101 1.46 -10.04 5.14
CA PHE A 101 0.48 -8.96 5.28
C PHE A 101 -0.32 -9.09 6.58
N SER A 102 -0.84 -10.28 6.88
CA SER A 102 -1.62 -10.51 8.11
C SER A 102 -0.81 -10.24 9.38
N SER A 103 0.50 -10.56 9.36
CA SER A 103 1.37 -10.28 10.50
C SER A 103 1.65 -8.79 10.66
N ILE A 104 1.84 -8.05 9.56
CA ILE A 104 2.01 -6.60 9.57
C ILE A 104 0.73 -5.92 10.08
N LEU A 105 -0.43 -6.33 9.58
CA LEU A 105 -1.72 -5.77 10.00
C LEU A 105 -1.99 -6.05 11.49
N ALA A 106 -1.71 -7.26 11.96
CA ALA A 106 -1.84 -7.60 13.37
C ALA A 106 -0.96 -6.71 14.26
N ALA A 107 0.31 -6.52 13.86
CA ALA A 107 1.23 -5.66 14.60
C ALA A 107 0.76 -4.19 14.63
N ALA A 108 0.21 -3.68 13.52
CA ALA A 108 -0.32 -2.33 13.47
C ALA A 108 -1.52 -2.12 14.41
N CYS A 109 -2.34 -3.15 14.59
CA CYS A 109 -3.46 -3.11 15.54
C CYS A 109 -3.00 -3.26 17.00
N GLU A 110 -1.91 -4.04 17.26
CA GLU A 110 -1.40 -4.28 18.61
C GLU A 110 -0.62 -3.08 19.18
N GLU A 111 0.05 -2.30 18.32
CA GLU A 111 0.87 -1.15 18.72
C GLU A 111 0.04 0.11 19.08
N ASP A 112 -1.29 -0.02 19.21
CA ASP A 112 -2.22 1.09 19.45
C ASP A 112 -2.10 2.27 18.45
N GLN A 113 -1.49 2.02 17.30
CA GLN A 113 -1.33 3.01 16.25
C GLN A 113 -2.62 3.15 15.43
N ILE A 114 -3.38 2.08 15.36
CA ILE A 114 -4.73 2.09 14.81
C ILE A 114 -5.68 1.91 16.00
N PRO A 115 -6.42 2.97 16.40
CA PRO A 115 -7.36 2.87 17.51
C PRO A 115 -8.40 1.78 17.29
N GLY A 116 -8.72 1.02 18.32
CA GLY A 116 -9.64 -0.12 18.22
C GLY A 116 -11.07 0.24 17.81
N GLU A 117 -11.45 1.53 17.92
CA GLU A 117 -12.74 2.07 17.47
C GLU A 117 -12.63 2.76 16.09
N GLY A 118 -11.40 2.89 15.54
CA GLY A 118 -11.16 3.53 14.25
C GLY A 118 -11.54 2.66 13.05
N SER A 119 -11.87 3.30 11.93
CA SER A 119 -12.12 2.65 10.65
C SER A 119 -10.83 2.55 9.84
N VAL A 120 -10.53 1.37 9.34
CA VAL A 120 -9.37 1.10 8.48
C VAL A 120 -9.84 0.90 7.05
N TYR A 121 -9.25 1.64 6.13
CA TYR A 121 -9.57 1.59 4.71
C TYR A 121 -8.41 1.05 3.89
N PHE A 122 -8.76 0.30 2.85
CA PHE A 122 -7.83 -0.22 1.86
C PHE A 122 -8.34 0.11 0.47
N SER A 123 -7.53 0.76 -0.33
CA SER A 123 -7.83 0.98 -1.74
C SER A 123 -7.64 -0.30 -2.55
N CYS A 124 -8.60 -0.61 -3.43
CA CYS A 124 -8.56 -1.79 -4.27
C CYS A 124 -9.02 -1.47 -5.69
N GLY A 125 -8.15 -1.71 -6.68
CA GLY A 125 -8.56 -1.61 -8.09
C GLY A 125 -9.63 -2.64 -8.42
N THR A 126 -10.65 -2.23 -9.18
CA THR A 126 -11.81 -3.07 -9.55
C THR A 126 -11.42 -4.38 -10.22
N GLU A 127 -10.32 -4.38 -11.00
CA GLU A 127 -9.80 -5.55 -11.71
C GLU A 127 -8.82 -6.40 -10.89
N ASN A 128 -8.41 -5.93 -9.70
CA ASN A 128 -7.44 -6.62 -8.85
C ASN A 128 -8.09 -7.73 -8.02
N LYS A 129 -8.42 -8.84 -8.67
CA LYS A 129 -9.05 -10.00 -8.02
C LYS A 129 -8.22 -10.59 -6.87
N LEU A 130 -6.88 -10.56 -7.00
CA LEU A 130 -6.01 -11.11 -5.96
C LEU A 130 -6.14 -10.31 -4.66
N TRP A 131 -6.08 -8.99 -4.76
CA TRP A 131 -6.19 -8.11 -3.61
C TRP A 131 -7.60 -8.13 -3.00
N LYS A 132 -8.60 -8.13 -3.86
CA LYS A 132 -10.00 -8.28 -3.42
C LYS A 132 -10.22 -9.53 -2.59
N ASN A 133 -9.70 -10.69 -3.03
CA ASN A 133 -9.77 -11.93 -2.26
C ASN A 133 -9.04 -11.83 -0.90
N VAL A 134 -7.92 -11.09 -0.82
CA VAL A 134 -7.21 -10.87 0.45
C VAL A 134 -8.06 -10.03 1.39
N LEU A 135 -8.67 -8.94 0.90
CA LEU A 135 -9.54 -8.07 1.68
C LEU A 135 -10.78 -8.82 2.19
N GLU A 136 -11.42 -9.61 1.35
CA GLU A 136 -12.54 -10.47 1.75
C GLU A 136 -12.11 -11.49 2.84
N HIS A 137 -10.91 -12.05 2.73
CA HIS A 137 -10.39 -13.01 3.71
C HIS A 137 -10.15 -12.39 5.10
N ILE A 138 -9.76 -11.12 5.16
CA ILE A 138 -9.61 -10.40 6.45
C ILE A 138 -10.93 -9.81 6.96
N GLY A 139 -12.04 -10.03 6.25
CA GLY A 139 -13.37 -9.55 6.64
C GLY A 139 -13.64 -8.09 6.30
N ALA A 140 -12.86 -7.50 5.37
CA ALA A 140 -13.12 -6.14 4.91
C ALA A 140 -14.43 -6.08 4.09
N GLU A 141 -15.23 -5.05 4.32
CA GLU A 141 -16.46 -4.80 3.62
C GLU A 141 -16.27 -3.66 2.61
N HIS A 142 -17.01 -3.73 1.49
CA HIS A 142 -17.00 -2.66 0.49
C HIS A 142 -17.67 -1.41 1.08
N ALA A 143 -16.94 -0.28 1.10
CA ALA A 143 -17.42 0.97 1.66
C ALA A 143 -17.94 1.93 0.57
N TRP A 144 -17.12 2.22 -0.45
CA TRP A 144 -17.49 3.09 -1.57
C TRP A 144 -16.60 2.83 -2.79
N ASP A 145 -17.00 3.40 -3.93
CA ASP A 145 -16.21 3.41 -5.17
C ASP A 145 -15.67 4.82 -5.43
N GLU A 146 -14.40 4.90 -5.82
CA GLU A 146 -13.76 6.11 -6.30
C GLU A 146 -13.46 5.98 -7.79
N TYR A 147 -13.71 7.06 -8.55
CA TYR A 147 -13.47 7.09 -9.98
C TYR A 147 -12.43 8.15 -10.31
N MET A 148 -11.32 7.71 -10.94
CA MET A 148 -10.35 8.63 -11.50
C MET A 148 -10.82 9.06 -12.90
N MET A 149 -10.95 10.36 -13.11
CA MET A 149 -11.27 10.94 -14.42
C MET A 149 -10.04 11.69 -14.93
N GLU A 150 -9.54 11.30 -16.10
CA GLU A 150 -8.44 11.94 -16.78
C GLU A 150 -8.94 12.63 -18.05
N ARG A 151 -8.49 13.88 -18.29
CA ARG A 151 -8.79 14.62 -19.50
C ARG A 151 -7.50 15.18 -20.09
N GLU A 152 -7.22 14.86 -21.34
CA GLU A 152 -6.16 15.53 -22.10
C GLU A 152 -6.54 16.99 -22.41
N LEU A 153 -5.76 17.93 -21.92
CA LEU A 153 -5.93 19.38 -22.19
C LEU A 153 -5.27 19.78 -23.53
N LYS A 154 -5.62 19.11 -24.61
CA LYS A 154 -5.12 19.45 -25.96
C LYS A 154 -5.84 20.64 -26.61
N GLN A 155 -6.92 21.13 -26.04
CA GLN A 155 -7.66 22.31 -26.49
C GLN A 155 -7.79 23.31 -25.36
N ALA A 156 -7.57 24.61 -25.67
CA ALA A 156 -7.81 25.67 -24.72
C ALA A 156 -9.26 25.59 -24.20
N PHE A 157 -9.39 25.65 -22.89
CA PHE A 157 -10.68 25.68 -22.22
C PHE A 157 -11.32 27.04 -22.55
N THR A 158 -12.22 27.08 -23.52
CA THR A 158 -13.10 28.25 -23.69
C THR A 158 -14.23 28.09 -22.69
N ALA A 159 -14.16 28.82 -21.59
CA ALA A 159 -15.25 28.96 -20.63
C ALA A 159 -16.40 29.77 -21.27
N SER A 160 -17.06 29.18 -22.29
CA SER A 160 -18.27 29.75 -22.86
C SER A 160 -19.45 28.90 -22.39
N GLY A 161 -20.20 29.41 -21.43
CA GLY A 161 -21.52 28.84 -21.13
C GLY A 161 -21.90 28.65 -19.66
N TYR A 162 -21.45 29.51 -18.77
CA TYR A 162 -22.20 29.77 -17.54
C TYR A 162 -22.64 31.23 -17.60
N GLU A 163 -23.72 31.49 -18.29
CA GLU A 163 -24.57 32.66 -18.01
C GLU A 163 -25.56 32.22 -16.93
N ASP A 164 -25.65 33.05 -15.90
CA ASP A 164 -26.52 32.95 -14.73
C ASP A 164 -28.03 32.83 -15.11
#